data_941c561391ac6431cc4a29b6c2eba695
#
_entry.id   941c561391ac6431cc4a29b6c2eba695
#
_cell.length_a   1.000
_cell.length_b   1.000
_cell.length_c   1.000
_cell.angle_alpha   90.00
_cell.angle_beta   90.00
_cell.angle_gamma   90.00
#
_symmetry.space_group_name_H-M   'P 1'
#
loop_
_entity.id
_entity.type
_entity.pdbx_description
1 polymer ?
#
loop_
_entity_poly.entity_id
_entity_poly.type
_entity_poly.pdbx_seq_one_letter_code
_entity_poly.pdbx_strand_id
1 'polypeptide(L)'
;MRRTLLSICVLQALSPASWAEQVEGTPSTLELDATDVIGTANYERADGPVQGYRATRSASATRTDTSIHETPQSISVVSKDVVEDLGATRLQDALDYAGGVGRANNFGGQGLTTFTVRGF
;
A
#
# COMPACT_ATOMS: atom_id res chain seq x y z
N MET A 1 -91.58 -42.49 2.27
CA MET A 1 -92.26 -41.33 1.65
C MET A 1 -91.28 -40.16 1.59
N ARG A 2 -91.12 -39.61 0.40
CA ARG A 2 -90.54 -38.29 0.07
C ARG A 2 -89.07 -38.07 0.46
N ARG A 3 -88.14 -38.14 -0.50
CA ARG A 3 -87.81 -37.21 -1.61
C ARG A 3 -87.42 -35.84 -1.16
N THR A 4 -86.16 -35.54 -1.23
CA THR A 4 -85.59 -34.36 -1.89
C THR A 4 -84.05 -34.51 -1.78
N LEU A 5 -83.36 -34.88 -2.80
CA LEU A 5 -82.67 -34.07 -3.81
C LEU A 5 -81.83 -32.96 -3.18
N LEU A 6 -80.54 -33.21 -2.92
CA LEU A 6 -79.46 -33.08 -3.82
C LEU A 6 -79.31 -31.71 -4.49
N SER A 7 -78.40 -30.97 -4.07
CA SER A 7 -77.66 -30.11 -4.95
C SER A 7 -76.21 -30.08 -4.47
N ILE A 8 -75.47 -30.86 -5.15
CA ILE A 8 -73.98 -30.84 -5.04
C ILE A 8 -73.51 -29.68 -5.90
N CYS A 9 -73.16 -28.55 -5.29
CA CYS A 9 -72.39 -27.53 -5.94
C CYS A 9 -70.92 -27.92 -5.85
N VAL A 10 -70.47 -28.50 -6.97
CA VAL A 10 -69.05 -28.68 -7.19
C VAL A 10 -68.49 -27.32 -7.57
N LEU A 11 -67.97 -26.62 -6.58
CA LEU A 11 -67.21 -25.42 -6.82
C LEU A 11 -65.75 -25.84 -7.10
N GLN A 12 -65.44 -26.05 -8.37
CA GLN A 12 -64.06 -26.21 -8.80
C GLN A 12 -63.39 -24.86 -8.68
N ALA A 13 -62.62 -24.71 -7.63
CA ALA A 13 -61.71 -23.63 -7.52
C ALA A 13 -60.59 -23.81 -8.58
N LEU A 14 -60.66 -22.99 -9.63
CA LEU A 14 -59.53 -22.78 -10.53
C LEU A 14 -58.41 -22.17 -9.73
N SER A 15 -57.48 -22.98 -9.31
CA SER A 15 -56.17 -22.48 -8.84
C SER A 15 -55.34 -22.10 -10.09
N PRO A 16 -54.93 -20.84 -10.23
CA PRO A 16 -53.95 -20.53 -11.21
C PRO A 16 -52.63 -21.19 -10.79
N ALA A 17 -52.19 -22.15 -11.61
CA ALA A 17 -50.86 -22.68 -11.45
C ALA A 17 -49.87 -21.53 -11.66
N SER A 18 -49.35 -21.02 -10.55
CA SER A 18 -48.20 -20.15 -10.55
C SER A 18 -47.03 -20.96 -11.04
N TRP A 19 -46.66 -20.72 -12.28
CA TRP A 19 -45.41 -21.19 -12.83
C TRP A 19 -44.33 -20.34 -12.21
N ALA A 20 -43.90 -20.73 -11.04
CA ALA A 20 -42.62 -20.29 -10.53
C ALA A 20 -41.57 -20.96 -11.40
N GLU A 21 -41.08 -20.21 -12.38
CA GLU A 21 -39.89 -20.52 -13.12
C GLU A 21 -38.74 -20.56 -12.10
N GLN A 22 -38.42 -21.77 -11.68
CA GLN A 22 -37.19 -22.01 -10.94
C GLN A 22 -36.05 -21.72 -11.89
N VAL A 23 -35.56 -20.50 -11.84
CA VAL A 23 -34.22 -20.20 -12.34
C VAL A 23 -33.27 -20.95 -11.41
N GLU A 24 -32.98 -22.20 -11.74
CA GLU A 24 -31.79 -22.87 -11.24
C GLU A 24 -30.57 -22.15 -11.81
N GLY A 25 -30.35 -20.93 -11.34
CA GLY A 25 -29.06 -20.30 -11.41
C GLY A 25 -28.16 -21.01 -10.42
N THR A 26 -27.50 -22.06 -10.86
CA THR A 26 -26.34 -22.55 -10.16
C THR A 26 -25.44 -21.34 -9.93
N PRO A 27 -25.16 -20.93 -8.66
CA PRO A 27 -24.16 -19.89 -8.46
C PRO A 27 -22.86 -20.49 -8.98
N SER A 28 -22.45 -20.05 -10.15
CA SER A 28 -21.08 -20.29 -10.59
C SER A 28 -20.20 -19.50 -9.65
N THR A 29 -19.81 -20.14 -8.56
CA THR A 29 -18.70 -19.69 -7.75
C THR A 29 -17.53 -19.62 -8.71
N LEU A 30 -17.17 -18.40 -9.10
CA LEU A 30 -15.90 -18.14 -9.75
C LEU A 30 -14.82 -18.52 -8.75
N GLU A 31 -14.36 -19.76 -8.86
CA GLU A 31 -13.20 -20.23 -8.13
C GLU A 31 -12.01 -19.52 -8.77
N LEU A 32 -11.61 -18.41 -8.15
CA LEU A 32 -10.39 -17.72 -8.52
C LEU A 32 -9.23 -18.59 -8.05
N ASP A 33 -8.42 -19.05 -8.99
CA ASP A 33 -7.17 -19.71 -8.67
C ASP A 33 -6.38 -18.85 -7.67
N ALA A 34 -5.92 -19.48 -6.60
CA ALA A 34 -5.08 -18.82 -5.62
C ALA A 34 -3.83 -18.31 -6.34
N THR A 35 -3.75 -17.00 -6.53
CA THR A 35 -2.54 -16.37 -7.02
C THR A 35 -1.52 -16.42 -5.89
N ASP A 36 -0.55 -17.31 -6.00
CA ASP A 36 0.63 -17.28 -5.14
C ASP A 36 1.38 -15.96 -5.38
N VAL A 37 1.12 -15.00 -4.54
CA VAL A 37 1.94 -13.78 -4.48
C VAL A 37 3.26 -14.16 -3.83
N ILE A 38 4.19 -14.68 -4.63
CA ILE A 38 5.59 -14.81 -4.22
C ILE A 38 6.17 -13.40 -4.20
N GLY A 39 5.81 -12.65 -3.17
CA GLY A 39 6.54 -11.44 -2.82
C GLY A 39 7.90 -11.88 -2.30
N THR A 40 8.95 -11.74 -3.10
CA THR A 40 10.28 -11.59 -2.53
C THR A 40 10.19 -10.32 -1.69
N ALA A 41 9.94 -10.49 -0.41
CA ALA A 41 10.08 -9.39 0.53
C ALA A 41 11.57 -9.01 0.48
N ASN A 42 11.91 -8.02 -0.33
CA ASN A 42 13.18 -7.34 -0.20
C ASN A 42 13.15 -6.67 1.18
N TYR A 43 13.60 -7.42 2.18
CA TYR A 43 13.70 -6.90 3.53
C TYR A 43 14.78 -5.81 3.52
N GLU A 44 14.34 -4.57 3.59
CA GLU A 44 15.22 -3.43 3.72
C GLU A 44 15.99 -3.54 5.04
N ARG A 45 17.30 -3.51 4.95
CA ARG A 45 18.19 -3.51 6.12
C ARG A 45 18.69 -2.10 6.37
N ALA A 46 18.85 -1.75 7.63
CA ALA A 46 19.33 -0.42 8.03
C ALA A 46 20.76 -0.10 7.58
N ASP A 47 21.56 -1.13 7.25
CA ASP A 47 22.92 -1.05 6.74
C ASP A 47 23.04 -1.44 5.26
N GLY A 48 21.91 -1.77 4.63
CA GLY A 48 21.83 -2.19 3.24
C GLY A 48 21.48 -1.04 2.28
N PRO A 49 21.52 -1.31 0.98
CA PRO A 49 21.08 -0.35 -0.02
C PRO A 49 19.57 -0.13 0.13
N VAL A 50 19.16 1.14 0.17
CA VAL A 50 17.76 1.53 0.10
C VAL A 50 17.31 1.44 -1.35
N GLN A 51 16.19 0.79 -1.60
CA GLN A 51 15.55 0.75 -2.91
C GLN A 51 14.48 1.82 -2.99
N GLY A 52 14.48 2.59 -4.08
CA GLY A 52 13.57 3.71 -4.27
C GLY A 52 13.96 4.95 -3.47
N TYR A 53 13.00 5.84 -3.27
CA TYR A 53 13.25 7.18 -2.72
C TYR A 53 13.09 7.29 -1.21
N ARG A 54 12.60 6.28 -0.55
CA ARG A 54 12.26 6.33 0.88
C ARG A 54 12.88 5.18 1.66
N ALA A 55 13.71 5.53 2.64
CA ALA A 55 14.20 4.59 3.63
C ALA A 55 13.16 4.39 4.74
N THR A 56 12.98 3.16 5.17
CA THR A 56 12.13 2.78 6.30
C THR A 56 12.92 2.43 7.55
N ARG A 57 14.19 2.07 7.36
CA ARG A 57 15.11 1.65 8.43
C ARG A 57 16.42 2.43 8.37
N SER A 58 17.06 2.60 9.50
CA SER A 58 18.37 3.25 9.56
C SER A 58 19.14 2.82 10.81
N ALA A 59 20.42 2.56 10.66
CA ALA A 59 21.34 2.28 11.75
C ALA A 59 22.08 3.54 12.25
N SER A 60 21.83 4.70 11.66
CA SER A 60 22.61 5.93 11.94
C SER A 60 22.52 6.41 13.38
N ALA A 61 21.35 6.25 14.01
CA ALA A 61 21.11 6.74 15.36
C ALA A 61 21.41 5.69 16.43
N THR A 62 20.94 4.47 16.22
CA THR A 62 20.96 3.40 17.22
C THR A 62 22.10 2.40 17.02
N ARG A 63 22.72 2.40 15.85
CA ARG A 63 23.68 1.38 15.37
C ARG A 63 23.09 -0.03 15.32
N THR A 64 21.77 -0.13 15.33
CA THR A 64 21.00 -1.37 15.18
C THR A 64 20.05 -1.24 14.01
N ASP A 65 19.61 -2.37 13.49
CA ASP A 65 18.63 -2.41 12.42
C ASP A 65 17.23 -2.05 12.96
N THR A 66 16.96 -0.74 13.06
CA THR A 66 15.75 -0.21 13.68
C THR A 66 14.93 0.57 12.66
N SER A 67 13.63 0.48 12.78
CA SER A 67 12.70 1.31 12.01
C SER A 67 12.88 2.79 12.34
N ILE A 68 12.88 3.65 11.33
CA ILE A 68 12.98 5.11 11.52
C ILE A 68 11.82 5.62 12.37
N HIS A 69 10.64 5.02 12.24
CA HIS A 69 9.46 5.40 13.05
C HIS A 69 9.57 5.07 14.52
N GLU A 70 10.36 4.06 14.88
CA GLU A 70 10.57 3.65 16.27
C GLU A 70 11.75 4.37 16.92
N THR A 71 12.52 5.11 16.13
CA THR A 71 13.70 5.81 16.62
C THR A 71 13.30 7.22 17.08
N PRO A 72 13.50 7.59 18.35
CA PRO A 72 13.14 8.91 18.89
C PRO A 72 14.13 10.00 18.48
N GLN A 73 14.56 10.00 17.25
CA GLN A 73 15.48 10.96 16.64
C GLN A 73 15.04 11.32 15.25
N SER A 74 15.36 12.55 14.84
CA SER A 74 15.10 12.96 13.46
C SER A 74 16.20 12.44 12.56
N ILE A 75 15.84 11.50 11.70
CA ILE A 75 16.73 10.86 10.73
C ILE A 75 16.25 11.24 9.34
N SER A 76 17.17 11.70 8.49
CA SER A 76 16.94 11.92 7.07
C SER A 76 17.90 11.04 6.29
N VAL A 77 17.38 10.24 5.40
CA VAL A 77 18.17 9.36 4.53
C VAL A 77 17.96 9.80 3.10
N VAL A 78 19.04 10.08 2.40
CA VAL A 78 19.04 10.33 0.97
C VAL A 78 19.43 9.02 0.30
N SER A 79 18.51 8.43 -0.46
CA SER A 79 18.75 7.17 -1.13
C SER A 79 19.66 7.33 -2.35
N LYS A 80 20.26 6.22 -2.76
CA LYS A 80 21.08 6.18 -3.97
C LYS A 80 20.29 6.60 -5.20
N ASP A 81 19.06 6.12 -5.32
CA ASP A 81 18.19 6.42 -6.47
C ASP A 81 17.90 7.92 -6.59
N VAL A 82 17.71 8.61 -5.45
CA VAL A 82 17.58 10.08 -5.44
C VAL A 82 18.85 10.75 -5.96
N VAL A 83 20.03 10.30 -5.52
CA VAL A 83 21.31 10.87 -5.93
C VAL A 83 21.55 10.68 -7.43
N GLU A 84 21.20 9.50 -7.95
CA GLU A 84 21.35 9.17 -9.36
C GLU A 84 20.38 9.96 -10.24
N ASP A 85 19.12 10.05 -9.87
CA ASP A 85 18.11 10.78 -10.65
C ASP A 85 18.33 12.29 -10.67
N LEU A 86 18.92 12.81 -9.59
CA LEU A 86 19.33 14.22 -9.54
C LEU A 86 20.62 14.50 -10.34
N GLY A 87 21.32 13.45 -10.77
CA GLY A 87 22.65 13.59 -11.36
C GLY A 87 23.64 14.25 -10.39
N ALA A 88 23.44 14.08 -9.08
CA ALA A 88 24.28 14.70 -8.08
C ALA A 88 25.70 14.13 -8.13
N THR A 89 26.65 14.94 -8.54
CA THR A 89 28.08 14.55 -8.62
C THR A 89 28.85 14.97 -7.39
N ARG A 90 28.26 15.81 -6.55
CA ARG A 90 28.86 16.34 -5.33
C ARG A 90 27.98 16.02 -4.12
N LEU A 91 28.61 15.83 -2.97
CA LEU A 91 27.91 15.64 -1.71
C LEU A 91 26.95 16.80 -1.40
N GLN A 92 27.30 18.00 -1.81
CA GLN A 92 26.47 19.20 -1.62
C GLN A 92 25.10 19.06 -2.28
N ASP A 93 25.08 18.57 -3.51
CA ASP A 93 23.86 18.43 -4.31
C ASP A 93 22.93 17.37 -3.69
N ALA A 94 23.51 16.32 -3.14
CA ALA A 94 22.75 15.30 -2.42
C ALA A 94 22.20 15.80 -1.08
N LEU A 95 22.98 16.61 -0.34
CA LEU A 95 22.58 17.12 0.98
C LEU A 95 21.54 18.23 0.91
N ASP A 96 21.38 18.92 -0.22
CA ASP A 96 20.31 19.91 -0.41
C ASP A 96 18.90 19.28 -0.29
N TYR A 97 18.80 17.96 -0.48
CA TYR A 97 17.56 17.20 -0.31
C TYR A 97 17.38 16.63 1.11
N ALA A 98 18.42 16.75 1.95
CA ALA A 98 18.33 16.33 3.33
C ALA A 98 17.58 17.37 4.16
N GLY A 99 16.50 16.99 4.81
CA GLY A 99 15.71 17.88 5.64
C GLY A 99 16.54 18.50 6.78
N GLY A 100 16.52 19.83 6.89
CA GLY A 100 17.24 20.56 7.94
C GLY A 100 18.73 20.78 7.66
N VAL A 101 19.22 20.47 6.49
CA VAL A 101 20.57 20.79 6.05
C VAL A 101 20.52 21.97 5.09
N GLY A 102 21.32 22.97 5.32
CA GLY A 102 21.47 24.14 4.45
C GLY A 102 22.92 24.45 4.15
N ARG A 103 23.18 25.09 3.02
CA ARG A 103 24.52 25.59 2.70
C ARG A 103 24.77 26.88 3.48
N ALA A 104 25.81 26.91 4.31
CA ALA A 104 26.18 28.12 5.05
C ALA A 104 26.88 29.15 4.17
N ASN A 105 27.61 28.67 3.17
CA ASN A 105 28.39 29.51 2.27
C ASN A 105 28.28 28.99 0.84
N ASN A 106 28.03 29.87 -0.10
CA ASN A 106 28.04 29.57 -1.54
C ASN A 106 29.18 30.34 -2.22
N PHE A 107 30.39 30.23 -1.68
CA PHE A 107 31.53 30.78 -2.31
C PHE A 107 31.96 29.94 -3.48
N GLY A 108 31.31 29.96 -4.59
CA GLY A 108 31.62 29.45 -5.93
C GLY A 108 32.83 28.54 -6.17
N GLY A 109 33.56 28.15 -5.11
CA GLY A 109 34.74 27.32 -5.14
C GLY A 109 34.47 25.88 -4.79
N GLN A 110 35.20 24.97 -5.38
CA GLN A 110 35.07 23.53 -5.17
C GLN A 110 35.77 23.04 -3.87
N GLY A 111 36.51 23.94 -3.21
CA GLY A 111 37.46 23.55 -2.18
C GLY A 111 36.91 23.54 -0.75
N LEU A 112 35.87 24.28 -0.45
CA LEU A 112 35.34 24.37 0.90
C LEU A 112 33.83 24.46 0.87
N THR A 113 33.16 23.48 1.46
CA THR A 113 31.73 23.50 1.66
C THR A 113 31.41 23.45 3.14
N THR A 114 30.69 24.44 3.61
CA THR A 114 30.20 24.50 4.98
C THR A 114 28.68 24.28 4.96
N PHE A 115 28.24 23.38 5.79
CA PHE A 115 26.82 23.10 5.97
C PHE A 115 26.36 23.59 7.34
N THR A 116 25.14 24.08 7.40
CA THR A 116 24.42 24.27 8.64
C THR A 116 23.42 23.12 8.78
N VAL A 117 23.39 22.52 9.95
CA VAL A 117 22.45 21.45 10.25
C VAL A 117 21.50 21.98 11.32
N ARG A 118 20.21 22.06 11.00
CA ARG A 118 19.15 22.59 11.89
C ARG A 118 19.40 24.01 12.38
N GLY A 119 20.05 24.82 11.57
CA GLY A 119 20.32 26.24 11.88
C GLY A 119 21.62 26.50 12.66
N PHE A 120 22.44 25.46 12.86
CA PHE A 120 23.74 25.57 13.53
C PHE A 120 24.90 25.29 12.56
#